data_980d48102038e24b32e1e0bc3905826a
#
_entry.id   980d48102038e24b32e1e0bc3905826a
#
_cell.length_a   1.000
_cell.length_b   1.000
_cell.length_c   1.000
_cell.angle_alpha   90.00
_cell.angle_beta   90.00
_cell.angle_gamma   90.00
#
_symmetry.space_group_name_H-M   'P 1'
#
loop_
_entity.id
_entity.type
_entity.pdbx_description
1 polymer ?
#
loop_
_entity_poly.entity_id
_entity_poly.type
_entity_poly.pdbx_seq_one_letter_code
_entity_poly.pdbx_strand_id
1 'polypeptide(L)'
;MNETISQPKKITAIISTKKANDLYGSIAEILVVNLFQELGFNVHRSGMEYAFPALGNLQKLNADKDIANHIRHYPDFILQRKSDKKVFLAEVKYSSKNTYRLEEQYEKQYGDYPFPGAYIIFIGKTRIVAKKVSEIKDNGNKFNLISDITDFECHTADKIKIIKKYVELAGHIFTTL
;
A
#
# COMPACT_ATOMS: atom_id res chain seq x y z
N MET A 1 -52.64 -5.85 -31.63
CA MET A 1 -51.62 -4.87 -31.21
C MET A 1 -50.97 -5.42 -29.96
N ASN A 2 -49.78 -6.02 -30.08
CA ASN A 2 -49.06 -6.57 -28.94
C ASN A 2 -47.95 -5.58 -28.58
N GLU A 3 -48.13 -4.88 -27.47
CA GLU A 3 -47.09 -4.04 -26.88
C GLU A 3 -46.01 -4.93 -26.23
N THR A 4 -44.83 -4.93 -26.81
CA THR A 4 -43.66 -5.59 -26.27
C THR A 4 -43.10 -4.72 -25.15
N ILE A 5 -43.36 -5.13 -23.90
CA ILE A 5 -42.78 -4.50 -22.72
C ILE A 5 -41.27 -4.74 -22.76
N SER A 6 -40.50 -3.71 -23.05
CA SER A 6 -39.03 -3.75 -23.00
C SER A 6 -38.57 -3.92 -21.56
N GLN A 7 -37.83 -5.00 -21.26
CA GLN A 7 -37.20 -5.21 -19.95
C GLN A 7 -36.21 -4.07 -19.66
N PRO A 8 -36.16 -3.57 -18.40
CA PRO A 8 -35.20 -2.55 -18.05
C PRO A 8 -33.77 -3.14 -18.15
N LYS A 9 -32.94 -2.52 -18.98
CA LYS A 9 -31.51 -2.83 -19.06
C LYS A 9 -30.92 -2.70 -17.66
N LYS A 10 -30.43 -3.81 -17.09
CA LYS A 10 -29.59 -3.81 -15.91
C LYS A 10 -28.43 -2.86 -16.19
N ILE A 11 -28.43 -1.69 -15.57
CA ILE A 11 -27.29 -0.80 -15.49
C ILE A 11 -26.32 -1.47 -14.50
N THR A 12 -25.56 -2.44 -14.98
CA THR A 12 -24.35 -2.91 -14.29
C THR A 12 -23.36 -1.77 -14.45
N ALA A 13 -23.21 -0.96 -13.42
CA ALA A 13 -22.16 0.04 -13.36
C ALA A 13 -20.83 -0.70 -13.51
N ILE A 14 -20.26 -0.66 -14.71
CA ILE A 14 -18.92 -1.15 -14.98
C ILE A 14 -17.98 -0.14 -14.30
N ILE A 15 -17.71 -0.36 -13.00
CA ILE A 15 -16.59 0.27 -12.35
C ILE A 15 -15.37 -0.20 -13.14
N SER A 16 -14.69 0.70 -13.83
CA SER A 16 -13.51 0.31 -14.60
C SER A 16 -12.52 -0.37 -13.64
N THR A 17 -11.83 -1.40 -14.11
CA THR A 17 -10.85 -2.16 -13.30
C THR A 17 -9.84 -1.24 -12.62
N LYS A 18 -9.50 -0.12 -13.27
CA LYS A 18 -8.64 0.92 -12.72
C LYS A 18 -9.27 1.56 -11.47
N LYS A 19 -10.53 2.00 -11.54
CA LYS A 19 -11.23 2.63 -10.39
C LYS A 19 -11.37 1.66 -9.21
N ALA A 20 -11.60 0.38 -9.49
CA ALA A 20 -11.64 -0.64 -8.45
C ALA A 20 -10.27 -0.81 -7.76
N ASN A 21 -9.18 -0.85 -8.53
CA ASN A 21 -7.83 -0.94 -7.97
C ASN A 21 -7.46 0.31 -7.15
N ASP A 22 -7.84 1.50 -7.60
CA ASP A 22 -7.62 2.74 -6.86
C ASP A 22 -8.39 2.72 -5.52
N LEU A 23 -9.63 2.20 -5.51
CA LEU A 23 -10.41 2.04 -4.29
C LEU A 23 -9.76 1.03 -3.33
N TYR A 24 -9.34 -0.13 -3.82
CA TYR A 24 -8.64 -1.13 -2.99
C TYR A 24 -7.32 -0.58 -2.43
N GLY A 25 -6.57 0.20 -3.20
CA GLY A 25 -5.38 0.90 -2.73
C GLY A 25 -5.69 1.84 -1.57
N SER A 26 -6.68 2.71 -1.72
CA SER A 26 -7.10 3.64 -0.67
C SER A 26 -7.57 2.93 0.60
N ILE A 27 -8.29 1.82 0.48
CA ILE A 27 -8.70 1.01 1.64
C ILE A 27 -7.49 0.38 2.32
N ALA A 28 -6.53 -0.14 1.56
CA ALA A 28 -5.29 -0.69 2.08
C ALA A 28 -4.51 0.33 2.89
N GLU A 29 -4.39 1.56 2.40
CA GLU A 29 -3.78 2.67 3.14
C GLU A 29 -4.49 2.96 4.47
N ILE A 30 -5.82 3.04 4.47
CA ILE A 30 -6.60 3.26 5.69
C ILE A 30 -6.37 2.15 6.71
N LEU A 31 -6.35 0.90 6.26
CA LEU A 31 -6.08 -0.24 7.13
C LEU A 31 -4.67 -0.18 7.73
N VAL A 32 -3.65 0.18 6.94
CA VAL A 32 -2.27 0.36 7.43
C VAL A 32 -2.18 1.47 8.46
N VAL A 33 -2.80 2.63 8.20
CA VAL A 33 -2.82 3.74 9.16
C VAL A 33 -3.36 3.29 10.51
N ASN A 34 -4.55 2.68 10.52
CA ASN A 34 -5.20 2.23 11.76
C ASN A 34 -4.38 1.13 12.45
N LEU A 35 -3.88 0.15 11.71
CA LEU A 35 -3.03 -0.92 12.23
C LEU A 35 -1.80 -0.35 12.95
N PHE A 36 -1.03 0.51 12.30
CA PHE A 36 0.19 1.04 12.89
C PHE A 36 -0.07 1.99 14.06
N GLN A 37 -1.17 2.73 14.04
CA GLN A 37 -1.59 3.53 15.19
C GLN A 37 -1.89 2.65 16.42
N GLU A 38 -2.61 1.54 16.26
CA GLU A 38 -2.87 0.58 17.32
C GLU A 38 -1.59 -0.16 17.77
N LEU A 39 -0.64 -0.39 16.87
CA LEU A 39 0.67 -0.97 17.19
C LEU A 39 1.62 -0.02 17.92
N GLY A 40 1.22 1.24 18.12
CA GLY A 40 1.99 2.21 18.89
C GLY A 40 2.89 3.12 18.05
N PHE A 41 2.50 3.39 16.81
CA PHE A 41 3.18 4.36 15.94
C PHE A 41 2.36 5.66 15.82
N ASN A 42 3.05 6.77 15.58
CA ASN A 42 2.49 7.94 14.92
C ASN A 42 2.61 7.72 13.41
N VAL A 43 1.52 7.92 12.68
CA VAL A 43 1.47 7.70 11.23
C VAL A 43 1.20 9.03 10.57
N HIS A 44 2.09 9.45 9.67
CA HIS A 44 1.96 10.67 8.89
C HIS A 44 1.89 10.33 7.41
N ARG A 45 0.90 10.85 6.70
CA ARG A 45 0.84 10.75 5.25
C ARG A 45 1.93 11.61 4.64
N SER A 46 2.66 11.04 3.69
CA SER A 46 3.81 11.70 3.05
C SER A 46 3.85 11.49 1.53
N GLY A 47 2.93 10.75 0.96
CA GLY A 47 2.83 10.56 -0.47
C GLY A 47 2.83 11.88 -1.25
N MET A 48 3.19 11.83 -2.51
CA MET A 48 3.38 13.00 -3.37
C MET A 48 2.20 13.98 -3.32
N GLU A 49 0.98 13.48 -3.32
CA GLU A 49 -0.25 14.27 -3.28
C GLU A 49 -0.42 15.05 -1.96
N TYR A 50 0.21 14.60 -0.89
CA TYR A 50 0.20 15.28 0.41
C TYR A 50 1.40 16.21 0.60
N ALA A 51 2.58 15.73 0.22
CA ALA A 51 3.81 16.50 0.37
C ALA A 51 3.91 17.65 -0.65
N PHE A 52 3.36 17.43 -1.84
CA PHE A 52 3.50 18.35 -2.98
C PHE A 52 2.20 18.52 -3.76
N PRO A 53 1.10 18.99 -3.13
CA PRO A 53 -0.21 19.06 -3.81
C PRO A 53 -0.24 19.95 -5.05
N ALA A 54 0.65 20.96 -5.12
CA ALA A 54 0.79 21.82 -6.28
C ALA A 54 1.49 21.13 -7.46
N LEU A 55 2.13 19.98 -7.24
CA LEU A 55 2.91 19.26 -8.26
C LEU A 55 2.13 18.13 -8.93
N GLY A 56 0.81 18.05 -8.76
CA GLY A 56 -0.05 16.98 -9.30
C GLY A 56 0.05 16.73 -10.81
N ASN A 57 0.81 17.54 -11.55
CA ASN A 57 1.13 17.38 -12.96
C ASN A 57 2.66 17.36 -13.18
N LEU A 58 3.36 16.45 -12.50
CA LEU A 58 4.82 16.29 -12.64
C LEU A 58 5.31 16.10 -14.09
N GLN A 59 4.44 15.60 -14.98
CA GLN A 59 4.76 15.47 -16.41
C GLN A 59 4.99 16.83 -17.10
N LYS A 60 4.51 17.92 -16.53
CA LYS A 60 4.67 19.30 -17.04
C LYS A 60 5.81 20.06 -16.36
N LEU A 61 6.39 19.52 -15.32
CA LEU A 61 7.52 20.14 -14.66
C LEU A 61 8.78 19.87 -15.49
N ASN A 62 9.46 20.95 -15.85
CA ASN A 62 10.79 20.90 -16.46
C ASN A 62 11.84 20.62 -15.36
N ALA A 63 11.59 19.59 -14.55
CA ALA A 63 12.43 19.20 -13.44
C ALA A 63 13.48 18.19 -13.92
N ASP A 64 14.63 18.19 -13.25
CA ASP A 64 15.63 17.15 -13.37
C ASP A 64 14.96 15.77 -13.19
N LYS A 65 15.39 14.78 -14.02
CA LYS A 65 14.77 13.46 -14.03
C LYS A 65 14.87 12.77 -12.67
N ASP A 66 15.99 12.95 -11.98
CA ASP A 66 16.22 12.33 -10.68
C ASP A 66 15.33 12.96 -9.61
N ILE A 67 15.20 14.28 -9.61
CA ILE A 67 14.29 15.00 -8.70
C ILE A 67 12.84 14.57 -8.97
N ALA A 68 12.43 14.55 -10.24
CA ALA A 68 11.08 14.12 -10.61
C ALA A 68 10.80 12.67 -10.20
N ASN A 69 11.82 11.81 -10.31
CA ASN A 69 11.74 10.41 -9.89
C ASN A 69 11.57 10.28 -8.36
N HIS A 70 12.38 10.99 -7.58
CA HIS A 70 12.27 11.01 -6.12
C HIS A 70 10.90 11.51 -5.66
N ILE A 71 10.40 12.61 -6.22
CA ILE A 71 9.10 13.15 -5.87
C ILE A 71 7.98 12.16 -6.21
N ARG A 72 8.03 11.54 -7.40
CA ARG A 72 7.01 10.61 -7.88
C ARG A 72 6.91 9.33 -7.06
N HIS A 73 8.01 8.88 -6.49
CA HIS A 73 8.11 7.65 -5.72
C HIS A 73 8.26 7.90 -4.22
N TYR A 74 7.87 9.11 -3.76
CA TYR A 74 7.90 9.38 -2.34
C TYR A 74 6.94 8.43 -1.61
N PRO A 75 7.40 7.71 -0.55
CA PRO A 75 6.58 6.71 0.14
C PRO A 75 5.28 7.29 0.71
N ASP A 76 4.22 6.48 0.75
CA ASP A 76 2.88 6.90 1.20
C ASP A 76 2.87 7.42 2.63
N PHE A 77 3.72 6.85 3.50
CA PHE A 77 3.71 7.13 4.94
C PHE A 77 5.08 7.25 5.57
N ILE A 78 5.13 8.11 6.59
CA ILE A 78 6.18 8.15 7.61
C ILE A 78 5.59 7.52 8.88
N LEU A 79 6.21 6.43 9.35
CA LEU A 79 5.84 5.72 10.57
C LEU A 79 6.86 6.06 11.65
N GLN A 80 6.44 6.75 12.73
CA GLN A 80 7.30 7.02 13.87
C GLN A 80 6.88 6.15 15.05
N ARG A 81 7.75 5.25 15.49
CA ARG A 81 7.50 4.44 16.68
C ARG A 81 7.47 5.31 17.93
N LYS A 82 6.41 5.18 18.76
CA LYS A 82 6.22 6.07 19.92
C LYS A 82 7.24 5.83 21.04
N SER A 83 7.73 4.59 21.19
CA SER A 83 8.62 4.18 22.28
C SER A 83 10.00 4.83 22.22
N ASP A 84 10.64 4.84 21.05
CA ASP A 84 12.03 5.30 20.86
C ASP A 84 12.18 6.37 19.78
N LYS A 85 11.05 6.82 19.18
CA LYS A 85 10.99 7.83 18.11
C LYS A 85 11.65 7.41 16.79
N LYS A 86 11.99 6.13 16.63
CA LYS A 86 12.54 5.62 15.38
C LYS A 86 11.55 5.81 14.22
N VAL A 87 12.07 6.27 13.10
CA VAL A 87 11.27 6.63 11.91
C VAL A 87 11.51 5.63 10.80
N PHE A 88 10.44 5.24 10.11
CA PHE A 88 10.44 4.37 8.95
C PHE A 88 9.61 4.99 7.82
N LEU A 89 10.04 4.78 6.60
CA LEU A 89 9.26 5.10 5.40
C LEU A 89 8.50 3.85 4.97
N ALA A 90 7.25 4.03 4.56
CA ALA A 90 6.40 2.92 4.15
C ALA A 90 5.60 3.25 2.88
N GLU A 91 5.66 2.34 1.93
CA GLU A 91 4.84 2.30 0.72
C GLU A 91 3.80 1.20 0.87
N VAL A 92 2.54 1.46 0.58
CA VAL A 92 1.44 0.50 0.75
C VAL A 92 0.99 -0.04 -0.59
N LYS A 93 0.84 -1.34 -0.67
CA LYS A 93 0.34 -2.02 -1.88
C LYS A 93 -0.74 -3.03 -1.53
N TYR A 94 -1.77 -3.09 -2.37
CA TYR A 94 -2.79 -4.13 -2.33
C TYR A 94 -2.61 -5.13 -3.46
N SER A 95 -2.91 -6.39 -3.21
CA SER A 95 -3.08 -7.38 -4.28
C SER A 95 -4.07 -8.48 -3.90
N SER A 96 -4.99 -8.74 -4.79
CA SER A 96 -5.97 -9.83 -4.68
C SER A 96 -5.33 -11.23 -4.75
N LYS A 97 -4.15 -11.36 -5.34
CA LYS A 97 -3.48 -12.66 -5.59
C LYS A 97 -2.55 -13.09 -4.47
N ASN A 98 -2.42 -12.32 -3.39
CA ASN A 98 -1.44 -12.56 -2.31
C ASN A 98 0.02 -12.72 -2.78
N THR A 99 0.31 -12.37 -4.02
CA THR A 99 1.65 -12.39 -4.62
C THR A 99 1.94 -11.00 -5.15
N TYR A 100 3.09 -10.47 -4.81
CA TYR A 100 3.57 -9.22 -5.34
C TYR A 100 4.90 -9.47 -6.06
N ARG A 101 4.94 -9.19 -7.34
CA ARG A 101 6.16 -9.26 -8.15
C ARG A 101 6.69 -7.86 -8.33
N LEU A 102 7.56 -7.45 -7.41
CA LEU A 102 8.20 -6.15 -7.47
C LEU A 102 9.07 -6.00 -8.71
N GLU A 103 9.77 -7.07 -9.07
CA GLU A 103 10.71 -7.11 -10.18
C GLU A 103 10.08 -6.69 -11.51
N GLU A 104 8.85 -7.12 -11.79
CA GLU A 104 8.20 -6.79 -13.06
C GLU A 104 7.69 -5.35 -13.14
N GLN A 105 7.31 -4.76 -12.00
CA GLN A 105 6.74 -3.42 -11.98
C GLN A 105 7.76 -2.31 -11.76
N TYR A 106 8.75 -2.53 -10.91
CA TYR A 106 9.71 -1.48 -10.53
C TYR A 106 10.98 -1.49 -11.39
N GLU A 107 11.53 -2.64 -11.76
CA GLU A 107 12.72 -2.69 -12.62
C GLU A 107 12.42 -2.22 -14.05
N LYS A 108 11.24 -2.58 -14.60
CA LYS A 108 10.86 -2.19 -15.96
C LYS A 108 10.36 -0.77 -16.09
N GLN A 109 9.75 -0.22 -15.03
CA GLN A 109 9.02 1.05 -15.13
C GLN A 109 9.77 2.24 -14.51
N TYR A 110 10.63 2.01 -13.50
CA TYR A 110 11.17 3.08 -12.67
C TYR A 110 12.67 2.98 -12.38
N GLY A 111 13.36 1.93 -12.82
CA GLY A 111 14.74 1.71 -12.42
C GLY A 111 14.89 1.43 -10.92
N ASP A 112 15.94 1.95 -10.32
CA ASP A 112 16.16 1.80 -8.89
C ASP A 112 15.15 2.65 -8.09
N TYR A 113 14.43 2.01 -7.16
CA TYR A 113 13.53 2.73 -6.25
C TYR A 113 14.36 3.67 -5.36
N PRO A 114 14.03 4.98 -5.31
CA PRO A 114 14.92 5.99 -4.73
C PRO A 114 15.02 5.93 -3.20
N PHE A 115 14.21 5.09 -2.53
CA PHE A 115 14.20 4.93 -1.08
C PHE A 115 14.49 3.49 -0.66
N PRO A 116 15.76 3.04 -0.74
CA PRO A 116 16.13 1.64 -0.45
C PRO A 116 15.84 1.22 1.00
N GLY A 117 15.79 2.17 1.93
CA GLY A 117 15.42 1.95 3.33
C GLY A 117 13.92 1.90 3.61
N ALA A 118 13.06 2.21 2.64
CA ALA A 118 11.62 2.16 2.82
C ALA A 118 11.13 0.71 2.90
N TYR A 119 10.05 0.52 3.65
CA TYR A 119 9.29 -0.73 3.68
C TYR A 119 8.18 -0.70 2.65
N ILE A 120 8.04 -1.76 1.87
CA ILE A 120 6.81 -2.04 1.15
C ILE A 120 5.94 -2.89 2.03
N ILE A 121 4.78 -2.35 2.40
CA ILE A 121 3.76 -3.03 3.19
C ILE A 121 2.69 -3.50 2.24
N PHE A 122 2.51 -4.80 2.23
CA PHE A 122 1.59 -5.46 1.34
C PHE A 122 0.38 -6.00 2.12
N ILE A 123 -0.82 -5.56 1.73
CA ILE A 123 -2.07 -6.07 2.28
C ILE A 123 -2.74 -6.97 1.26
N GLY A 124 -2.93 -8.23 1.64
CA GLY A 124 -3.74 -9.20 0.92
C GLY A 124 -4.98 -9.61 1.71
N LYS A 125 -5.80 -10.47 1.12
CA LYS A 125 -7.03 -10.99 1.77
C LYS A 125 -6.75 -11.81 3.03
N THR A 126 -5.59 -12.43 3.14
CA THR A 126 -5.29 -13.42 4.19
C THR A 126 -4.06 -13.07 5.02
N ARG A 127 -3.33 -11.99 4.67
CA ARG A 127 -2.08 -11.64 5.35
C ARG A 127 -1.71 -10.18 5.15
N ILE A 128 -0.96 -9.66 6.10
CA ILE A 128 -0.27 -8.37 6.01
C ILE A 128 1.22 -8.67 6.18
N VAL A 129 1.99 -8.32 5.17
CA VAL A 129 3.43 -8.61 5.09
C VAL A 129 4.19 -7.37 4.70
N ALA A 130 5.48 -7.32 5.03
CA ALA A 130 6.33 -6.22 4.61
C ALA A 130 7.76 -6.68 4.31
N LYS A 131 8.50 -5.86 3.56
CA LYS A 131 9.90 -6.07 3.26
C LYS A 131 10.58 -4.73 2.97
N LYS A 132 11.84 -4.58 3.37
CA LYS A 132 12.66 -3.44 2.93
C LYS A 132 12.95 -3.53 1.44
N VAL A 133 12.90 -2.39 0.77
CA VAL A 133 13.22 -2.30 -0.66
C VAL A 133 14.61 -2.86 -0.95
N SER A 134 15.63 -2.49 -0.15
CA SER A 134 17.00 -2.99 -0.30
C SER A 134 17.12 -4.52 -0.21
N GLU A 135 16.23 -5.17 0.54
CA GLU A 135 16.25 -6.64 0.72
C GLU A 135 15.53 -7.41 -0.39
N ILE A 136 14.78 -6.73 -1.24
CA ILE A 136 13.98 -7.38 -2.29
C ILE A 136 14.89 -7.89 -3.39
N LYS A 137 15.92 -7.13 -3.77
CA LYS A 137 16.89 -7.51 -4.79
C LYS A 137 17.69 -8.76 -4.42
N ASP A 138 18.04 -8.89 -3.13
CA ASP A 138 18.96 -9.94 -2.68
C ASP A 138 18.28 -11.26 -2.34
N ASN A 139 17.04 -11.22 -1.87
CA ASN A 139 16.35 -12.38 -1.28
C ASN A 139 15.04 -12.77 -1.99
N GLY A 140 14.84 -12.30 -3.22
CA GLY A 140 13.64 -12.60 -4.00
C GLY A 140 12.34 -12.05 -3.36
N ASN A 141 11.20 -12.49 -3.90
CA ASN A 141 9.87 -11.93 -3.59
C ASN A 141 9.22 -12.46 -2.30
N LYS A 142 9.99 -13.05 -1.38
CA LYS A 142 9.43 -13.54 -0.11
C LYS A 142 9.34 -12.41 0.90
N PHE A 143 8.12 -11.98 1.20
CA PHE A 143 7.83 -10.99 2.23
C PHE A 143 7.65 -11.66 3.59
N ASN A 144 8.05 -10.97 4.65
CA ASN A 144 7.91 -11.42 6.03
C ASN A 144 6.57 -10.95 6.61
N LEU A 145 5.99 -11.71 7.53
CA LEU A 145 4.87 -11.21 8.32
C LEU A 145 5.30 -9.96 9.09
N ILE A 146 4.40 -8.99 9.24
CA ILE A 146 4.70 -7.77 10.02
C ILE A 146 5.16 -8.10 11.45
N SER A 147 4.61 -9.16 12.05
CA SER A 147 5.01 -9.66 13.36
C SER A 147 6.48 -10.08 13.45
N ASP A 148 7.06 -10.50 12.33
CA ASP A 148 8.41 -11.05 12.27
C ASP A 148 9.48 -9.99 11.95
N ILE A 149 9.05 -8.76 11.64
CA ILE A 149 9.95 -7.66 11.34
C ILE A 149 10.45 -7.05 12.65
N THR A 150 11.72 -7.26 12.94
CA THR A 150 12.38 -6.76 14.16
C THR A 150 12.28 -5.24 14.30
N ASP A 151 12.41 -4.52 13.20
CA ASP A 151 12.32 -3.06 13.19
C ASP A 151 10.96 -2.53 13.68
N PHE A 152 9.88 -3.30 13.56
CA PHE A 152 8.56 -2.88 14.03
C PHE A 152 8.27 -3.30 15.48
N GLU A 153 9.06 -4.21 16.05
CA GLU A 153 8.87 -4.74 17.42
C GLU A 153 7.44 -5.25 17.68
N CYS A 154 6.88 -5.94 16.70
CA CYS A 154 5.48 -6.39 16.73
C CYS A 154 5.28 -7.84 17.18
N HIS A 155 6.26 -8.43 17.87
CA HIS A 155 6.29 -9.85 18.27
C HIS A 155 5.60 -10.15 19.62
N THR A 156 5.09 -9.14 20.34
CA THR A 156 4.37 -9.39 21.60
C THR A 156 2.96 -9.94 21.35
N ALA A 157 2.44 -10.75 22.29
CA ALA A 157 1.14 -11.39 22.15
C ALA A 157 0.00 -10.39 21.85
N ASP A 158 0.02 -9.22 22.48
CA ASP A 158 -1.01 -8.19 22.25
C ASP A 158 -0.90 -7.58 20.85
N LYS A 159 0.31 -7.28 20.39
CA LYS A 159 0.53 -6.76 19.04
C LYS A 159 0.17 -7.79 17.97
N ILE A 160 0.45 -9.08 18.21
CA ILE A 160 0.02 -10.17 17.33
C ILE A 160 -1.51 -10.25 17.23
N LYS A 161 -2.24 -10.05 18.34
CA LYS A 161 -3.72 -9.99 18.32
C LYS A 161 -4.22 -8.82 17.47
N ILE A 162 -3.60 -7.64 17.60
CA ILE A 162 -3.92 -6.48 16.76
C ILE A 162 -3.71 -6.83 15.28
N ILE A 163 -2.55 -7.39 14.91
CA ILE A 163 -2.26 -7.76 13.53
C ILE A 163 -3.31 -8.75 12.99
N LYS A 164 -3.66 -9.79 13.75
CA LYS A 164 -4.69 -10.77 13.36
C LYS A 164 -6.05 -10.12 13.12
N LYS A 165 -6.48 -9.22 14.01
CA LYS A 165 -7.71 -8.42 13.83
C LYS A 165 -7.72 -7.70 12.48
N TYR A 166 -6.62 -7.07 12.09
CA TYR A 166 -6.54 -6.34 10.80
C TYR A 166 -6.43 -7.26 9.59
N VAL A 167 -5.83 -8.45 9.73
CA VAL A 167 -5.84 -9.47 8.68
C VAL A 167 -7.27 -9.97 8.43
N GLU A 168 -8.03 -10.26 9.48
CA GLU A 168 -9.44 -10.67 9.38
C GLU A 168 -10.31 -9.57 8.77
N LEU A 169 -10.13 -8.32 9.21
CA LEU A 169 -10.83 -7.17 8.67
C LEU A 169 -10.54 -6.96 7.18
N ALA A 170 -9.28 -7.04 6.78
CA ALA A 170 -8.86 -6.95 5.37
C ALA A 170 -9.50 -8.10 4.55
N GLY A 171 -9.47 -9.33 5.08
CA GLY A 171 -10.10 -10.48 4.46
C GLY A 171 -11.60 -10.27 4.21
N HIS A 172 -12.31 -9.76 5.19
CA HIS A 172 -13.74 -9.46 5.07
C HIS A 172 -14.00 -8.37 4.02
N ILE A 173 -13.33 -7.23 4.13
CA ILE A 173 -13.55 -6.09 3.22
C ILE A 173 -13.22 -6.48 1.77
N PHE A 174 -12.06 -7.05 1.52
CA PHE A 174 -11.60 -7.38 0.16
C PHE A 174 -12.28 -8.62 -0.45
N THR A 175 -13.16 -9.29 0.28
CA THR A 175 -13.98 -10.39 -0.25
C THR A 175 -15.39 -9.94 -0.58
N THR A 176 -15.89 -8.90 0.10
CA THR A 176 -17.23 -8.35 -0.08
C THR A 176 -17.33 -7.25 -1.14
N LEU A 177 -16.23 -6.62 -1.49
CA LEU A 177 -16.12 -5.64 -2.58
C LEU A 177 -15.83 -6.33 -3.92
#